data_32cfd364e1b75a7870f98694698a2d8e
#
_entry.id   32cfd364e1b75a7870f98694698a2d8e
#
_cell.length_a   1.000
_cell.length_b   1.000
_cell.length_c   1.000
_cell.angle_alpha   90.00
_cell.angle_beta   90.00
_cell.angle_gamma   90.00
#
_symmetry.space_group_name_H-M   'P 1'
#
loop_
_entity.id
_entity.type
_entity.pdbx_description
1 polymer ?
#
loop_
_entity_poly.entity_id
_entity_poly.type
_entity_poly.pdbx_seq_one_letter_code
_entity_poly.pdbx_strand_id
1 'polypeptide(L)'
;MHKIRPSEDRNFFAEIHHFYTDFQLKFPKFCHKILQVGFMRRECGFVLHVVLVEPEIPANTGNIARTCAATGSVLHLIRPLGFDISDKAVKRAGLDYWHLVDVRDYENLDDFFSRNDVRCMRLFSTKAPKSYDEADYPDGAYLFFGKETKGLPEEFLAAHYDSCVRIPIRAEARSLNLSNSAAVGVFEALRQQDFPHLKTEGKM
;
A
#
# COMPACT_ATOMS: atom_id res chain seq x y z
N MET A 1 -6.39 19.15 -35.17
CA MET A 1 -6.56 20.27 -34.23
C MET A 1 -8.04 20.45 -33.93
N HIS A 2 -8.57 19.81 -32.87
CA HIS A 2 -9.93 20.02 -32.39
C HIS A 2 -9.86 20.78 -31.07
N LYS A 3 -10.36 22.02 -31.10
CA LYS A 3 -10.50 22.87 -29.91
C LYS A 3 -11.67 22.35 -29.07
N ILE A 4 -11.41 21.90 -27.88
CA ILE A 4 -12.41 21.61 -26.83
C ILE A 4 -12.90 22.96 -26.29
N ARG A 5 -14.22 23.17 -26.25
CA ARG A 5 -14.87 24.40 -25.76
C ARG A 5 -15.04 24.31 -24.23
N PRO A 6 -14.69 25.35 -23.44
CA PRO A 6 -14.77 25.34 -21.98
C PRO A 6 -16.09 25.97 -21.48
N SER A 7 -17.25 25.43 -21.82
CA SER A 7 -18.54 26.03 -21.41
C SER A 7 -19.52 25.09 -20.69
N GLU A 8 -19.25 23.80 -20.60
CA GLU A 8 -20.17 22.83 -19.97
C GLU A 8 -19.86 22.52 -18.51
N ASP A 9 -18.63 22.73 -18.04
CA ASP A 9 -18.24 22.37 -16.66
C ASP A 9 -18.75 23.32 -15.56
N ARG A 10 -19.09 24.58 -15.90
CA ARG A 10 -19.53 25.56 -14.88
C ARG A 10 -20.94 25.31 -14.37
N ASN A 11 -21.84 24.78 -15.20
CA ASN A 11 -23.20 24.47 -14.77
C ASN A 11 -23.25 23.20 -13.90
N PHE A 12 -22.44 22.19 -14.19
CA PHE A 12 -22.37 20.96 -13.43
C PHE A 12 -21.91 21.20 -11.97
N PHE A 13 -20.87 22.01 -11.75
CA PHE A 13 -20.41 22.38 -10.42
C PHE A 13 -21.41 23.25 -9.64
N ALA A 14 -22.15 24.13 -10.33
CA ALA A 14 -23.18 24.95 -9.71
C ALA A 14 -24.39 24.11 -9.25
N GLU A 15 -24.80 23.12 -10.04
CA GLU A 15 -25.90 22.19 -9.67
C GLU A 15 -25.51 21.27 -8.51
N ILE A 16 -24.28 20.76 -8.48
CA ILE A 16 -23.78 19.98 -7.33
C ILE A 16 -23.71 20.84 -6.07
N HIS A 17 -23.28 22.08 -6.16
CA HIS A 17 -23.21 22.99 -5.01
C HIS A 17 -24.62 23.33 -4.48
N HIS A 18 -25.59 23.48 -5.35
CA HIS A 18 -26.99 23.77 -4.97
C HIS A 18 -27.67 22.54 -4.33
N PHE A 19 -27.39 21.33 -4.86
CA PHE A 19 -27.85 20.07 -4.29
C PHE A 19 -27.26 19.83 -2.89
N TYR A 20 -25.97 20.15 -2.68
CA TYR A 20 -25.31 20.02 -1.39
C TYR A 20 -25.86 20.98 -0.34
N THR A 21 -26.15 22.22 -0.69
CA THR A 21 -26.71 23.23 0.24
C THR A 21 -28.13 22.88 0.65
N ASP A 22 -28.96 22.39 -0.28
CA ASP A 22 -30.36 21.99 0.01
C ASP A 22 -30.42 20.71 0.86
N PHE A 23 -29.48 19.77 0.67
CA PHE A 23 -29.34 18.55 1.47
C PHE A 23 -28.85 18.86 2.89
N GLN A 24 -27.94 19.82 3.08
CA GLN A 24 -27.48 20.26 4.40
C GLN A 24 -28.60 20.89 5.24
N LEU A 25 -29.47 21.65 4.61
CA LEU A 25 -30.62 22.29 5.29
C LEU A 25 -31.68 21.28 5.73
N LYS A 26 -31.87 20.19 4.97
CA LYS A 26 -32.89 19.15 5.27
C LYS A 26 -32.42 18.09 6.28
N PHE A 27 -31.13 17.82 6.37
CA PHE A 27 -30.58 16.75 7.23
C PHE A 27 -29.32 17.17 8.01
N PRO A 28 -29.39 18.16 8.91
CA PRO A 28 -28.20 18.74 9.54
C PRO A 28 -27.40 17.72 10.40
N LYS A 29 -28.07 16.79 11.09
CA LYS A 29 -27.41 15.76 11.90
C LYS A 29 -26.73 14.67 11.08
N PHE A 30 -27.26 14.35 9.91
CA PHE A 30 -26.69 13.36 8.99
C PHE A 30 -25.49 13.93 8.24
N CYS A 31 -25.60 15.19 7.83
CA CYS A 31 -24.52 15.91 7.15
C CYS A 31 -23.30 16.13 8.08
N HIS A 32 -23.55 16.42 9.38
CA HIS A 32 -22.48 16.57 10.37
C HIS A 32 -21.70 15.28 10.57
N LYS A 33 -22.38 14.11 10.53
CA LYS A 33 -21.74 12.80 10.65
C LYS A 33 -20.94 12.41 9.39
N ILE A 34 -21.43 12.76 8.19
CA ILE A 34 -20.73 12.55 6.92
C ILE A 34 -19.54 13.50 6.80
N LEU A 35 -19.68 14.77 7.22
CA LEU A 35 -18.58 15.74 7.25
C LEU A 35 -17.51 15.36 8.28
N GLN A 36 -17.88 14.85 9.45
CA GLN A 36 -16.91 14.33 10.42
C GLN A 36 -16.16 13.11 9.87
N VAL A 37 -16.84 12.17 9.20
CA VAL A 37 -16.18 11.02 8.57
C VAL A 37 -15.33 11.45 7.36
N GLY A 38 -15.78 12.44 6.58
CA GLY A 38 -15.03 13.01 5.46
C GLY A 38 -13.86 13.89 5.92
N PHE A 39 -14.02 14.62 7.04
CA PHE A 39 -12.97 15.47 7.62
C PHE A 39 -11.93 14.63 8.37
N MET A 40 -12.34 13.57 9.08
CA MET A 40 -11.41 12.59 9.68
C MET A 40 -10.59 11.85 8.61
N ARG A 41 -11.12 11.64 7.38
CA ARG A 41 -10.33 11.09 6.28
C ARG A 41 -9.28 12.05 5.70
N ARG A 42 -9.40 13.36 5.92
CA ARG A 42 -8.40 14.34 5.46
C ARG A 42 -7.25 14.56 6.44
N GLU A 43 -7.37 14.10 7.68
CA GLU A 43 -6.27 14.09 8.65
C GLU A 43 -5.53 12.74 8.70
N CYS A 44 -6.07 11.68 8.09
CA CYS A 44 -5.36 10.43 7.89
C CYS A 44 -4.48 10.58 6.64
N GLY A 45 -3.19 10.86 6.84
CA GLY A 45 -2.22 10.96 5.76
C GLY A 45 -2.21 9.69 4.89
N PHE A 46 -1.74 9.82 3.66
CA PHE A 46 -1.55 8.69 2.73
C PHE A 46 -0.80 7.54 3.42
N VAL A 47 -1.40 6.36 3.44
CA VAL A 47 -0.84 5.18 4.10
C VAL A 47 -0.79 4.01 3.11
N LEU A 48 0.40 3.45 2.91
CA LEU A 48 0.59 2.19 2.22
C LEU A 48 0.69 1.02 3.20
N HIS A 49 0.23 -0.12 2.76
CA HIS A 49 0.31 -1.38 3.50
C HIS A 49 1.24 -2.34 2.78
N VAL A 50 2.35 -2.73 3.40
CA VAL A 50 3.28 -3.73 2.89
C VAL A 50 2.96 -5.06 3.56
N VAL A 51 2.61 -6.08 2.80
CA VAL A 51 2.20 -7.39 3.29
C VAL A 51 3.23 -8.45 2.88
N LEU A 52 3.88 -9.05 3.86
CA LEU A 52 4.82 -10.16 3.65
C LEU A 52 4.15 -11.47 4.00
N VAL A 53 3.99 -12.34 3.01
CA VAL A 53 3.39 -13.67 3.19
C VAL A 53 4.49 -14.69 3.40
N GLU A 54 4.55 -15.25 4.61
CA GLU A 54 5.51 -16.26 5.02
C GLU A 54 6.99 -15.88 4.78
N PRO A 55 7.45 -14.68 5.21
CA PRO A 55 8.84 -14.27 4.98
C PRO A 55 9.81 -15.20 5.70
N GLU A 56 10.92 -15.57 5.03
CA GLU A 56 11.86 -16.58 5.53
C GLU A 56 13.15 -15.96 6.08
N ILE A 57 13.58 -14.80 5.54
CA ILE A 57 14.88 -14.20 5.86
C ILE A 57 14.72 -12.94 6.71
N PRO A 58 15.18 -12.97 7.99
CA PRO A 58 14.98 -11.85 8.92
C PRO A 58 15.63 -10.54 8.43
N ALA A 59 16.78 -10.60 7.73
CA ALA A 59 17.43 -9.43 7.20
C ALA A 59 16.61 -8.70 6.12
N ASN A 60 15.85 -9.43 5.28
CA ASN A 60 14.94 -8.84 4.31
C ASN A 60 13.78 -8.12 5.02
N THR A 61 13.16 -8.77 6.00
CA THR A 61 12.08 -8.17 6.79
C THR A 61 12.56 -6.93 7.54
N GLY A 62 13.77 -6.95 8.09
CA GLY A 62 14.39 -5.79 8.73
C GLY A 62 14.60 -4.61 7.78
N ASN A 63 15.09 -4.86 6.57
CA ASN A 63 15.24 -3.82 5.55
C ASN A 63 13.89 -3.26 5.09
N ILE A 64 12.86 -4.11 4.97
CA ILE A 64 11.50 -3.68 4.64
C ILE A 64 10.89 -2.84 5.77
N ALA A 65 11.08 -3.26 7.02
CA ALA A 65 10.65 -2.47 8.18
C ALA A 65 11.29 -1.08 8.17
N ARG A 66 12.59 -0.97 7.82
CA ARG A 66 13.25 0.32 7.66
C ARG A 66 12.64 1.17 6.53
N THR A 67 12.28 0.55 5.41
CA THR A 67 11.55 1.22 4.33
C THR A 67 10.20 1.72 4.83
N CYS A 68 9.43 0.89 5.55
CA CYS A 68 8.14 1.28 6.13
C CYS A 68 8.30 2.43 7.15
N ALA A 69 9.32 2.39 8.02
CA ALA A 69 9.64 3.49 8.94
C ALA A 69 9.91 4.82 8.21
N ALA A 70 10.69 4.73 7.11
CA ALA A 70 11.06 5.92 6.33
C ALA A 70 9.90 6.52 5.52
N THR A 71 8.86 5.75 5.23
CA THR A 71 7.74 6.13 4.36
C THR A 71 6.41 6.28 5.10
N GLY A 72 6.34 5.93 6.39
CA GLY A 72 5.09 5.90 7.16
C GLY A 72 4.15 4.74 6.75
N SER A 73 4.66 3.73 6.06
CA SER A 73 3.88 2.56 5.64
C SER A 73 3.68 1.57 6.79
N VAL A 74 2.55 0.86 6.79
CA VAL A 74 2.25 -0.22 7.74
C VAL A 74 2.84 -1.52 7.23
N LEU A 75 3.50 -2.29 8.12
CA LEU A 75 4.05 -3.61 7.81
C LEU A 75 3.15 -4.72 8.36
N HIS A 76 2.67 -5.59 7.50
CA HIS A 76 1.90 -6.77 7.85
C HIS A 76 2.73 -8.02 7.62
N LEU A 77 2.79 -8.90 8.62
CA LEU A 77 3.50 -10.17 8.58
C LEU A 77 2.51 -11.33 8.67
N ILE A 78 2.46 -12.17 7.66
CA ILE A 78 1.58 -13.35 7.65
C ILE A 78 2.43 -14.59 7.90
N ARG A 79 2.04 -15.35 8.93
CA ARG A 79 2.72 -16.57 9.37
C ARG A 79 2.51 -17.74 8.38
N PRO A 80 3.41 -18.78 8.39
CA PRO A 80 4.56 -18.93 9.30
C PRO A 80 5.72 -18.01 8.93
N LEU A 81 6.44 -17.51 9.94
CA LEU A 81 7.67 -16.72 9.74
C LEU A 81 8.87 -17.65 9.88
N GLY A 82 9.88 -17.47 9.02
CA GLY A 82 11.17 -18.19 9.12
C GLY A 82 12.06 -17.75 10.28
N PHE A 83 11.58 -16.84 11.16
CA PHE A 83 12.34 -16.22 12.25
C PHE A 83 11.42 -15.75 13.39
N ASP A 84 12.05 -15.42 14.52
CA ASP A 84 11.38 -14.89 15.71
C ASP A 84 11.33 -13.34 15.63
N ILE A 85 10.13 -12.77 15.85
CA ILE A 85 9.87 -11.31 15.92
C ILE A 85 9.72 -10.79 17.35
N SER A 86 10.09 -11.58 18.36
CA SER A 86 10.07 -11.12 19.76
C SER A 86 10.99 -9.89 19.95
N ASP A 87 10.68 -9.03 20.91
CA ASP A 87 11.48 -7.84 21.24
C ASP A 87 12.97 -8.18 21.44
N LYS A 88 13.27 -9.35 21.98
CA LYS A 88 14.64 -9.82 22.18
C LYS A 88 15.34 -10.19 20.88
N ALA A 89 14.63 -10.80 19.93
CA ALA A 89 15.17 -11.15 18.62
C ALA A 89 15.37 -9.90 17.76
N VAL A 90 14.41 -8.99 17.78
CA VAL A 90 14.44 -7.69 17.09
C VAL A 90 15.64 -6.85 17.56
N LYS A 91 15.86 -6.73 18.86
CA LYS A 91 17.03 -6.03 19.43
C LYS A 91 18.36 -6.68 19.06
N ARG A 92 18.45 -8.03 19.06
CA ARG A 92 19.66 -8.75 18.65
C ARG A 92 19.99 -8.59 17.18
N ALA A 93 18.98 -8.46 16.33
CA ALA A 93 19.13 -8.25 14.91
C ALA A 93 19.51 -6.80 14.55
N GLY A 94 19.60 -5.87 15.53
CA GLY A 94 19.95 -4.46 15.31
C GLY A 94 18.90 -3.71 14.51
N LEU A 95 17.62 -4.08 14.65
CA LEU A 95 16.51 -3.44 13.94
C LEU A 95 16.11 -2.14 14.63
N ASP A 96 16.96 -1.12 14.58
CA ASP A 96 16.81 0.15 15.28
C ASP A 96 15.54 0.92 14.91
N TYR A 97 14.98 0.65 13.74
CA TYR A 97 13.77 1.29 13.21
C TYR A 97 12.46 0.58 13.54
N TRP A 98 12.52 -0.61 14.18
CA TRP A 98 11.32 -1.42 14.46
C TRP A 98 10.27 -0.68 15.30
N HIS A 99 10.71 0.12 16.26
CA HIS A 99 9.83 0.91 17.13
C HIS A 99 9.13 2.10 16.42
N LEU A 100 9.55 2.42 15.18
CA LEU A 100 8.96 3.48 14.35
C LEU A 100 7.95 2.94 13.33
N VAL A 101 7.75 1.62 13.26
CA VAL A 101 6.88 0.96 12.28
C VAL A 101 5.66 0.40 12.97
N ASP A 102 4.46 0.63 12.43
CA ASP A 102 3.27 -0.12 12.78
C ASP A 102 3.39 -1.53 12.18
N VAL A 103 3.79 -2.49 13.00
CA VAL A 103 3.95 -3.91 12.61
C VAL A 103 2.76 -4.69 13.14
N ARG A 104 2.08 -5.39 12.23
CA ARG A 104 0.92 -6.23 12.55
C ARG A 104 1.19 -7.65 12.09
N ASP A 105 0.93 -8.65 12.92
CA ASP A 105 1.10 -10.04 12.55
C ASP A 105 -0.22 -10.82 12.55
N TYR A 106 -0.28 -11.87 11.71
CA TYR A 106 -1.47 -12.65 11.42
C TYR A 106 -1.10 -14.13 11.32
N GLU A 107 -2.01 -15.01 11.77
CA GLU A 107 -1.77 -16.45 11.73
C GLU A 107 -1.73 -17.01 10.29
N ASN A 108 -2.51 -16.41 9.37
CA ASN A 108 -2.59 -16.80 7.97
C ASN A 108 -3.29 -15.71 7.15
N LEU A 109 -3.47 -15.93 5.83
CA LEU A 109 -4.18 -15.01 4.93
C LEU A 109 -5.64 -14.81 5.33
N ASP A 110 -6.34 -15.83 5.80
CA ASP A 110 -7.75 -15.73 6.23
C ASP A 110 -7.90 -14.81 7.45
N ASP A 111 -7.01 -14.95 8.44
CA ASP A 111 -6.96 -14.05 9.60
C ASP A 111 -6.68 -12.61 9.15
N PHE A 112 -5.74 -12.42 8.22
CA PHE A 112 -5.44 -11.09 7.65
C PHE A 112 -6.68 -10.47 6.99
N PHE A 113 -7.35 -11.16 6.08
CA PHE A 113 -8.51 -10.66 5.37
C PHE A 113 -9.74 -10.45 6.29
N SER A 114 -9.87 -11.23 7.36
CA SER A 114 -10.94 -11.04 8.35
C SER A 114 -10.80 -9.73 9.16
N ARG A 115 -9.57 -9.22 9.30
CA ARG A 115 -9.22 -8.06 10.14
C ARG A 115 -8.92 -6.78 9.35
N ASN A 116 -8.87 -6.85 8.00
CA ASN A 116 -8.52 -5.71 7.16
C ASN A 116 -9.51 -5.54 5.99
N ASP A 117 -9.96 -4.30 5.78
CA ASP A 117 -10.79 -3.93 4.60
C ASP A 117 -9.86 -3.64 3.40
N VAL A 118 -9.49 -4.69 2.67
CA VAL A 118 -8.57 -4.62 1.53
C VAL A 118 -9.32 -4.25 0.26
N ARG A 119 -9.35 -2.95 -0.07
CA ARG A 119 -10.05 -2.42 -1.26
C ARG A 119 -9.20 -2.41 -2.51
N CYS A 120 -7.90 -2.26 -2.36
CA CYS A 120 -6.95 -2.28 -3.46
C CYS A 120 -5.73 -3.08 -3.04
N MET A 121 -5.40 -4.12 -3.80
CA MET A 121 -4.19 -4.91 -3.60
C MET A 121 -3.39 -5.05 -4.89
N ARG A 122 -2.07 -5.16 -4.75
CA ARG A 122 -1.14 -5.49 -5.82
C ARG A 122 -0.25 -6.64 -5.37
N LEU A 123 -0.27 -7.71 -6.12
CA LEU A 123 0.47 -8.94 -5.84
C LEU A 123 1.75 -8.95 -6.68
N PHE A 124 2.88 -8.72 -6.04
CA PHE A 124 4.17 -8.70 -6.73
C PHE A 124 4.67 -10.11 -7.01
N SER A 125 4.75 -10.46 -8.30
CA SER A 125 5.16 -11.78 -8.77
C SER A 125 5.88 -11.70 -10.10
N THR A 126 6.92 -12.52 -10.30
CA THR A 126 7.57 -12.66 -11.62
C THR A 126 6.68 -13.34 -12.65
N LYS A 127 5.55 -13.95 -12.23
CA LYS A 127 4.55 -14.61 -13.09
C LYS A 127 3.44 -13.65 -13.54
N ALA A 128 3.43 -12.41 -13.08
CA ALA A 128 2.37 -11.46 -13.39
C ALA A 128 2.37 -11.01 -14.86
N PRO A 129 1.18 -10.74 -15.43
CA PRO A 129 1.04 -10.35 -16.84
C PRO A 129 1.36 -8.88 -17.09
N LYS A 130 1.29 -8.03 -16.07
CA LYS A 130 1.33 -6.58 -16.15
C LYS A 130 2.56 -6.02 -15.44
N SER A 131 3.16 -4.97 -15.99
CA SER A 131 4.24 -4.25 -15.30
C SER A 131 3.71 -3.47 -14.10
N TYR A 132 4.53 -3.34 -13.04
CA TYR A 132 4.13 -2.70 -11.80
C TYR A 132 3.81 -1.21 -11.96
N ASP A 133 4.46 -0.54 -12.88
CA ASP A 133 4.28 0.88 -13.21
C ASP A 133 3.02 1.18 -14.03
N GLU A 134 2.38 0.14 -14.59
CA GLU A 134 1.09 0.24 -15.28
C GLU A 134 -0.12 0.10 -14.34
N ALA A 135 0.12 -0.16 -13.06
CA ALA A 135 -0.94 -0.32 -12.07
C ALA A 135 -1.13 0.95 -11.24
N ASP A 136 -2.38 1.21 -10.81
CA ASP A 136 -2.69 2.31 -9.90
C ASP A 136 -2.48 1.89 -8.44
N TYR A 137 -1.94 2.81 -7.65
CA TYR A 137 -1.69 2.62 -6.21
C TYR A 137 -2.39 3.74 -5.41
N PRO A 138 -3.70 3.62 -5.16
CA PRO A 138 -4.43 4.64 -4.39
C PRO A 138 -4.02 4.61 -2.91
N ASP A 139 -4.44 5.63 -2.16
CA ASP A 139 -4.34 5.63 -0.70
C ASP A 139 -4.97 4.36 -0.10
N GLY A 140 -4.29 3.76 0.87
CA GLY A 140 -4.72 2.50 1.48
C GLY A 140 -4.41 1.26 0.64
N ALA A 141 -3.58 1.35 -0.42
CA ALA A 141 -3.22 0.19 -1.23
C ALA A 141 -2.35 -0.80 -0.43
N TYR A 142 -2.63 -2.09 -0.64
CA TYR A 142 -1.90 -3.22 -0.05
C TYR A 142 -0.95 -3.84 -1.08
N LEU A 143 0.34 -3.85 -0.78
CA LEU A 143 1.40 -4.40 -1.63
C LEU A 143 1.84 -5.75 -1.06
N PHE A 144 1.46 -6.84 -1.73
CA PHE A 144 1.74 -8.21 -1.29
C PHE A 144 3.03 -8.74 -1.90
N PHE A 145 3.88 -9.29 -1.05
CA PHE A 145 5.11 -9.97 -1.41
C PHE A 145 5.14 -11.35 -0.74
N GLY A 146 5.55 -12.36 -1.49
CA GLY A 146 5.66 -13.73 -0.98
C GLY A 146 7.04 -14.03 -0.41
N LYS A 147 7.21 -15.26 0.08
CA LYS A 147 8.47 -15.76 0.61
C LYS A 147 9.57 -15.80 -0.44
N GLU A 148 10.81 -15.70 0.01
CA GLU A 148 11.99 -15.56 -0.84
C GLU A 148 12.18 -16.76 -1.78
N THR A 149 11.84 -17.96 -1.34
CA THR A 149 12.08 -19.20 -2.10
C THR A 149 11.03 -19.48 -3.17
N LYS A 150 9.73 -19.19 -2.91
CA LYS A 150 8.61 -19.60 -3.77
C LYS A 150 7.70 -18.44 -4.21
N GLY A 151 7.85 -17.26 -3.61
CA GLY A 151 6.93 -16.13 -3.85
C GLY A 151 5.56 -16.34 -3.17
N LEU A 152 4.54 -15.69 -3.68
CA LEU A 152 3.15 -15.83 -3.23
C LEU A 152 2.57 -17.20 -3.63
N PRO A 153 1.62 -17.75 -2.85
CA PRO A 153 0.94 -19.00 -3.17
C PRO A 153 0.29 -18.94 -4.57
N GLU A 154 0.42 -20.01 -5.36
CA GLU A 154 -0.08 -20.03 -6.75
C GLU A 154 -1.60 -19.89 -6.83
N GLU A 155 -2.32 -20.53 -5.91
CA GLU A 155 -3.78 -20.41 -5.81
C GLU A 155 -4.21 -18.98 -5.51
N PHE A 156 -3.47 -18.27 -4.64
CA PHE A 156 -3.72 -16.87 -4.32
C PHE A 156 -3.46 -15.95 -5.53
N LEU A 157 -2.37 -16.19 -6.28
CA LEU A 157 -2.10 -15.49 -7.53
C LEU A 157 -3.16 -15.74 -8.59
N ALA A 158 -3.60 -17.00 -8.74
CA ALA A 158 -4.62 -17.38 -9.72
C ALA A 158 -5.98 -16.74 -9.41
N ALA A 159 -6.38 -16.72 -8.14
CA ALA A 159 -7.63 -16.10 -7.69
C ALA A 159 -7.65 -14.57 -7.88
N HIS A 160 -6.49 -13.92 -7.94
CA HIS A 160 -6.35 -12.47 -8.04
C HIS A 160 -5.44 -12.03 -9.20
N TYR A 161 -5.51 -12.75 -10.32
CA TYR A 161 -4.60 -12.59 -11.45
C TYR A 161 -4.53 -11.15 -11.99
N ASP A 162 -5.67 -10.45 -12.08
CA ASP A 162 -5.76 -9.07 -12.55
C ASP A 162 -5.07 -8.06 -11.61
N SER A 163 -4.87 -8.42 -10.36
CA SER A 163 -4.15 -7.62 -9.36
C SER A 163 -2.64 -7.93 -9.32
N CYS A 164 -2.19 -8.92 -10.11
CA CYS A 164 -0.78 -9.29 -10.16
C CYS A 164 0.03 -8.29 -10.98
N VAL A 165 1.18 -7.90 -10.45
CA VAL A 165 2.13 -6.99 -11.09
C VAL A 165 3.55 -7.53 -11.00
N ARG A 166 4.40 -7.21 -11.97
CA ARG A 166 5.79 -7.62 -12.00
C ARG A 166 6.73 -6.42 -12.10
N ILE A 167 7.87 -6.50 -11.45
CA ILE A 167 8.99 -5.62 -11.72
C ILE A 167 9.73 -6.19 -12.93
N PRO A 168 9.93 -5.43 -14.02
CA PRO A 168 10.69 -5.89 -15.18
C PRO A 168 12.13 -6.24 -14.81
N ILE A 169 12.57 -7.43 -15.20
CA ILE A 169 13.95 -7.91 -15.03
C ILE A 169 14.39 -8.61 -16.31
N ARG A 170 15.70 -8.78 -16.47
CA ARG A 170 16.29 -9.52 -17.59
C ARG A 170 15.80 -10.97 -17.58
N ALA A 171 15.68 -11.58 -18.76
CA ALA A 171 15.17 -12.94 -18.92
C ALA A 171 16.00 -14.00 -18.17
N GLU A 172 17.31 -13.78 -18.06
CA GLU A 172 18.24 -14.69 -17.38
C GLU A 172 18.19 -14.57 -15.84
N ALA A 173 17.60 -13.48 -15.32
CA ALA A 173 17.44 -13.27 -13.88
C ALA A 173 16.17 -13.99 -13.38
N ARG A 174 16.26 -14.63 -12.20
CA ARG A 174 15.11 -15.34 -11.61
C ARG A 174 14.15 -14.37 -10.91
N SER A 175 14.69 -13.51 -10.07
CA SER A 175 13.94 -12.54 -9.28
C SER A 175 14.88 -11.48 -8.70
N LEU A 176 14.33 -10.38 -8.20
CA LEU A 176 15.03 -9.46 -7.30
C LEU A 176 14.97 -9.99 -5.86
N ASN A 177 15.89 -9.50 -5.03
CA ASN A 177 15.79 -9.66 -3.58
C ASN A 177 14.46 -9.10 -3.05
N LEU A 178 13.87 -9.75 -2.05
CA LEU A 178 12.56 -9.37 -1.51
C LEU A 178 12.52 -7.92 -1.01
N SER A 179 13.53 -7.49 -0.25
CA SER A 179 13.54 -6.12 0.28
C SER A 179 13.71 -5.06 -0.81
N ASN A 180 14.47 -5.38 -1.86
CA ASN A 180 14.60 -4.50 -3.03
C ASN A 180 13.26 -4.40 -3.79
N SER A 181 12.57 -5.53 -3.98
CA SER A 181 11.25 -5.55 -4.64
C SER A 181 10.22 -4.72 -3.86
N ALA A 182 10.20 -4.86 -2.53
CA ALA A 182 9.32 -4.10 -1.66
C ALA A 182 9.62 -2.60 -1.75
N ALA A 183 10.90 -2.20 -1.70
CA ALA A 183 11.28 -0.80 -1.83
C ALA A 183 10.87 -0.22 -3.19
N VAL A 184 11.09 -0.93 -4.30
CA VAL A 184 10.65 -0.50 -5.64
C VAL A 184 9.14 -0.30 -5.69
N GLY A 185 8.34 -1.27 -5.19
CA GLY A 185 6.88 -1.17 -5.18
C GLY A 185 6.36 -0.02 -4.31
N VAL A 186 6.92 0.15 -3.11
CA VAL A 186 6.56 1.24 -2.19
C VAL A 186 6.86 2.61 -2.81
N PHE A 187 8.05 2.80 -3.37
CA PHE A 187 8.43 4.10 -3.94
C PHE A 187 7.71 4.39 -5.26
N GLU A 188 7.31 3.40 -6.04
CA GLU A 188 6.42 3.62 -7.19
C GLU A 188 5.03 4.09 -6.72
N ALA A 189 4.45 3.43 -5.73
CA ALA A 189 3.16 3.84 -5.17
C ALA A 189 3.20 5.27 -4.61
N LEU A 190 4.28 5.63 -3.90
CA LEU A 190 4.49 6.99 -3.38
C LEU A 190 4.72 8.02 -4.51
N ARG A 191 5.44 7.64 -5.57
CA ARG A 191 5.66 8.50 -6.74
C ARG A 191 4.34 8.88 -7.42
N GLN A 192 3.41 7.93 -7.55
CA GLN A 192 2.08 8.19 -8.11
C GLN A 192 1.25 9.15 -7.26
N GLN A 193 1.57 9.30 -5.99
CA GLN A 193 0.90 10.17 -5.02
C GLN A 193 1.71 11.44 -4.71
N ASP A 194 2.73 11.79 -5.51
CA ASP A 194 3.60 12.95 -5.31
C ASP A 194 4.30 12.98 -3.93
N PHE A 195 4.68 11.79 -3.41
CA PHE A 195 5.42 11.61 -2.15
C PHE A 195 4.79 12.34 -0.95
N PRO A 196 3.51 12.09 -0.61
CA PRO A 196 2.81 12.81 0.44
C PRO A 196 3.55 12.67 1.78
N HIS A 197 3.69 13.78 2.50
CA HIS A 197 4.34 13.88 3.80
C HIS A 197 5.83 13.51 3.82
N LEU A 198 6.45 13.24 2.69
CA LEU A 198 7.88 12.96 2.61
C LEU A 198 8.66 14.22 2.24
N LYS A 199 9.89 14.30 2.78
CA LYS A 199 10.79 15.38 2.45
C LYS A 199 11.46 15.09 1.11
N THR A 200 11.12 15.89 0.09
CA THR A 200 11.63 15.74 -1.30
C THR A 200 12.88 16.57 -1.59
N GLU A 201 13.22 17.54 -0.72
CA GLU A 201 14.38 18.42 -0.87
C GLU A 201 15.36 18.25 0.27
N GLY A 202 16.65 18.25 -0.07
CA GLY A 202 17.77 18.29 0.87
C GLY A 202 18.32 19.71 1.05
N LYS A 203 18.99 19.97 2.18
CA LYS A 203 19.87 21.14 2.35
C LYS A 203 21.31 20.64 2.33
N MET A 204 22.15 21.22 1.48
CA MET A 204 23.59 21.08 1.54
C MET A 204 24.17 22.11 2.49
#